data_25d95eab8aff47fd6771897fd614415d
#
_entry.id   25d95eab8aff47fd6771897fd614415d
#
_cell.length_a   1.000
_cell.length_b   1.000
_cell.length_c   1.000
_cell.angle_alpha   90.00
_cell.angle_beta   90.00
_cell.angle_gamma   90.00
#
_symmetry.space_group_name_H-M   'P 1'
#
loop_
_entity.id
_entity.type
_entity.pdbx_description
1 polymer ?
#
loop_
_entity_poly.entity_id
_entity_poly.type
_entity_poly.pdbx_seq_one_letter_code
_entity_poly.pdbx_strand_id
1 'polypeptide(L)'
;MREVTKSGVTYLTFPVLDATGIVTHAFSTRMGGVSEGWYSTMNFSFTRGDNREHVLENYSRMAAALGVDREKMVLTWQTHTTNIRVVSADDLGKGVVKDRDYRDIDGLLTNMPGVTLVTFFADCVPLYFVDPKHHAIGLAHSGWRGTVNRMGEKMIHA
;
A
#
# COMPACT_ATOMS: atom_id res chain seq x y z
N MET A 1 -4.14 -8.94 -14.78
CA MET A 1 -3.46 -7.66 -14.53
C MET A 1 -3.59 -6.78 -15.76
N ARG A 2 -3.77 -5.49 -15.57
CA ARG A 2 -3.79 -4.48 -16.63
C ARG A 2 -2.81 -3.38 -16.26
N GLU A 3 -1.97 -2.99 -17.20
CA GLU A 3 -1.08 -1.84 -17.06
C GLU A 3 -1.85 -0.56 -17.37
N VAL A 4 -1.62 0.46 -16.54
CA VAL A 4 -2.23 1.80 -16.66
C VAL A 4 -1.13 2.83 -16.51
N THR A 5 -1.10 3.81 -17.43
CA THR A 5 -0.26 5.00 -17.30
C THR A 5 -1.14 6.22 -17.17
N LYS A 6 -1.00 6.95 -16.06
CA LYS A 6 -1.75 8.18 -15.78
C LYS A 6 -0.85 9.20 -15.12
N SER A 7 -0.91 10.44 -15.58
CA SER A 7 -0.04 11.54 -15.09
C SER A 7 1.45 11.20 -15.09
N GLY A 8 1.92 10.41 -16.08
CA GLY A 8 3.31 9.99 -16.20
C GLY A 8 3.73 8.82 -15.27
N VAL A 9 2.83 8.32 -14.43
CA VAL A 9 3.09 7.18 -13.53
C VAL A 9 2.48 5.92 -14.12
N THR A 10 3.26 4.84 -14.17
CA THR A 10 2.80 3.52 -14.63
C THR A 10 2.59 2.57 -13.45
N TYR A 11 1.43 1.95 -13.37
CA TYR A 11 1.04 0.99 -12.33
C TYR A 11 0.16 -0.12 -12.91
N LEU A 12 -0.01 -1.18 -12.14
CA LEU A 12 -0.84 -2.32 -12.51
C LEU A 12 -2.16 -2.29 -11.74
N THR A 13 -3.26 -2.69 -12.40
CA THR A 13 -4.56 -2.92 -11.78
C THR A 13 -5.05 -4.34 -12.01
N PHE A 14 -6.03 -4.76 -11.23
CA PHE A 14 -6.62 -6.09 -11.27
C PHE A 14 -8.11 -5.98 -11.63
N PRO A 15 -8.55 -6.46 -12.80
CA PRO A 15 -9.94 -6.33 -13.27
C PRO A 15 -10.98 -6.85 -12.28
N VAL A 16 -10.64 -7.87 -11.47
CA VAL A 16 -11.54 -8.39 -10.44
C VAL A 16 -11.81 -7.37 -9.33
N LEU A 17 -10.84 -6.52 -9.00
CA LEU A 17 -11.02 -5.44 -8.02
C LEU A 17 -11.72 -4.24 -8.65
N ASP A 18 -11.40 -3.92 -9.92
CA ASP A 18 -12.10 -2.89 -10.68
C ASP A 18 -13.61 -3.18 -10.75
N ALA A 19 -13.98 -4.45 -10.94
CA ALA A 19 -15.37 -4.88 -11.05
C ALA A 19 -16.20 -4.68 -9.76
N THR A 20 -15.56 -4.51 -8.61
CA THR A 20 -16.29 -4.20 -7.35
C THR A 20 -16.90 -2.81 -7.35
N GLY A 21 -16.30 -1.86 -8.08
CA GLY A 21 -16.76 -0.47 -8.18
C GLY A 21 -16.61 0.38 -6.92
N ILE A 22 -16.04 -0.17 -5.84
CA ILE A 22 -15.95 0.49 -4.53
C ILE A 22 -14.52 0.78 -4.07
N VAL A 23 -13.51 0.37 -4.82
CA VAL A 23 -12.10 0.48 -4.43
C VAL A 23 -11.24 1.06 -5.54
N THR A 24 -10.34 1.99 -5.20
CA THR A 24 -9.20 2.34 -6.03
C THR A 24 -8.01 1.50 -5.57
N HIS A 25 -7.31 0.85 -6.50
CA HIS A 25 -6.18 0.00 -6.17
C HIS A 25 -5.08 0.11 -7.22
N ALA A 26 -3.86 -0.18 -6.81
CA ALA A 26 -2.71 -0.25 -7.70
C ALA A 26 -1.61 -1.14 -7.14
N PHE A 27 -0.82 -1.70 -8.04
CA PHE A 27 0.52 -2.19 -7.75
C PHE A 27 1.50 -1.34 -8.55
N SER A 28 2.39 -0.61 -7.86
CA SER A 28 3.31 0.33 -8.50
C SER A 28 4.34 -0.40 -9.36
N THR A 29 4.77 0.27 -10.44
CA THR A 29 5.98 -0.10 -11.17
C THR A 29 7.12 0.84 -10.80
N ARG A 30 8.29 0.68 -11.40
CA ARG A 30 9.41 1.60 -11.23
C ARG A 30 9.27 2.90 -12.05
N MET A 31 8.25 3.03 -12.88
CA MET A 31 8.15 4.08 -13.90
C MET A 31 7.40 5.31 -13.39
N GLY A 32 7.95 6.48 -13.69
CA GLY A 32 7.27 7.77 -13.47
C GLY A 32 7.64 8.51 -12.18
N GLY A 33 8.64 8.01 -11.45
CA GLY A 33 9.20 8.69 -10.27
C GLY A 33 10.32 9.68 -10.59
N VAL A 34 10.92 10.23 -9.53
CA VAL A 34 12.02 11.21 -9.58
C VAL A 34 13.30 10.73 -8.93
N SER A 35 13.30 9.57 -8.31
CA SER A 35 14.49 8.99 -7.70
C SER A 35 15.53 8.65 -8.77
N GLU A 36 16.82 8.75 -8.41
CA GLU A 36 17.94 8.60 -9.33
C GLU A 36 18.82 7.39 -8.97
N GLY A 37 19.76 7.06 -9.86
CA GLY A 37 20.73 6.01 -9.66
C GLY A 37 20.08 4.66 -9.38
N TRP A 38 20.48 4.02 -8.29
CA TRP A 38 19.96 2.69 -7.88
C TRP A 38 18.47 2.70 -7.53
N TYR A 39 17.89 3.87 -7.18
CA TYR A 39 16.49 4.03 -6.79
C TYR A 39 15.58 4.41 -7.94
N SER A 40 16.14 4.57 -9.16
CA SER A 40 15.34 5.08 -10.29
C SER A 40 14.24 4.12 -10.72
N THR A 41 13.03 4.65 -10.90
CA THR A 41 12.66 6.04 -10.70
C THR A 41 11.64 6.19 -9.56
N MET A 42 10.76 5.21 -9.33
CA MET A 42 9.63 5.25 -8.39
C MET A 42 9.97 4.47 -7.11
N ASN A 43 10.85 5.02 -6.28
CA ASN A 43 11.15 4.45 -4.97
C ASN A 43 10.25 5.06 -3.89
N PHE A 44 9.70 4.20 -3.03
CA PHE A 44 8.83 4.59 -1.91
C PHE A 44 9.47 4.36 -0.53
N SER A 45 10.73 3.92 -0.47
CA SER A 45 11.39 3.60 0.78
C SER A 45 12.15 4.80 1.35
N PHE A 46 11.76 5.25 2.55
CA PHE A 46 12.50 6.26 3.31
C PHE A 46 13.77 5.73 4.01
N THR A 47 13.96 4.42 4.05
CA THR A 47 15.01 3.78 4.88
C THR A 47 16.13 3.12 4.08
N ARG A 48 16.11 3.25 2.77
CA ARG A 48 17.09 2.62 1.87
C ARG A 48 18.22 3.54 1.41
N GLY A 49 18.23 4.81 1.87
CA GLY A 49 19.29 5.78 1.55
C GLY A 49 19.00 6.69 0.37
N ASP A 50 17.79 6.69 -0.16
CA ASP A 50 17.36 7.64 -1.18
C ASP A 50 17.12 9.04 -0.56
N ASN A 51 17.09 10.07 -1.41
CA ASN A 51 16.71 11.43 -1.00
C ASN A 51 15.24 11.43 -0.52
N ARG A 52 15.03 11.90 0.71
CA ARG A 52 13.70 11.96 1.32
C ARG A 52 12.70 12.78 0.50
N GLU A 53 13.13 13.86 -0.14
CA GLU A 53 12.28 14.70 -0.99
C GLU A 53 11.84 13.96 -2.25
N HIS A 54 12.74 13.18 -2.87
CA HIS A 54 12.39 12.33 -4.00
C HIS A 54 11.35 11.28 -3.62
N VAL A 55 11.50 10.64 -2.46
CA VAL A 55 10.53 9.67 -1.97
C VAL A 55 9.17 10.32 -1.73
N LEU A 56 9.12 11.50 -1.10
CA LEU A 56 7.87 12.25 -0.90
C LEU A 56 7.21 12.66 -2.21
N GLU A 57 8.00 13.10 -3.19
CA GLU A 57 7.50 13.44 -4.53
C GLU A 57 6.93 12.19 -5.23
N ASN A 58 7.57 11.03 -5.10
CA ASN A 58 7.06 9.78 -5.64
C ASN A 58 5.70 9.41 -5.04
N TYR A 59 5.52 9.58 -3.72
CA TYR A 59 4.20 9.42 -3.08
C TYR A 59 3.17 10.41 -3.62
N SER A 60 3.57 11.66 -3.83
CA SER A 60 2.68 12.70 -4.39
C SER A 60 2.24 12.36 -5.81
N ARG A 61 3.17 11.93 -6.66
CA ARG A 61 2.87 11.52 -8.04
C ARG A 61 1.94 10.32 -8.10
N MET A 62 2.19 9.32 -7.27
CA MET A 62 1.33 8.13 -7.19
C MET A 62 -0.06 8.49 -6.68
N ALA A 63 -0.16 9.34 -5.65
CA ALA A 63 -1.42 9.84 -5.13
C ALA A 63 -2.24 10.58 -6.21
N ALA A 64 -1.59 11.49 -6.97
CA ALA A 64 -2.21 12.21 -8.06
C ALA A 64 -2.69 11.28 -9.19
N ALA A 65 -1.88 10.29 -9.56
CA ALA A 65 -2.24 9.30 -10.58
C ALA A 65 -3.46 8.47 -10.18
N LEU A 66 -3.56 8.09 -8.91
CA LEU A 66 -4.70 7.32 -8.37
C LEU A 66 -5.91 8.19 -8.02
N GLY A 67 -5.73 9.50 -7.87
CA GLY A 67 -6.80 10.40 -7.40
C GLY A 67 -7.10 10.23 -5.91
N VAL A 68 -6.06 9.90 -5.12
CA VAL A 68 -6.15 9.74 -3.66
C VAL A 68 -5.35 10.82 -2.93
N ASP A 69 -5.59 10.95 -1.63
CA ASP A 69 -4.91 11.91 -0.79
C ASP A 69 -3.67 11.25 -0.14
N ARG A 70 -2.47 11.80 -0.43
CA ARG A 70 -1.22 11.32 0.17
C ARG A 70 -1.25 11.38 1.71
N GLU A 71 -1.92 12.37 2.29
CA GLU A 71 -1.99 12.55 3.74
C GLU A 71 -2.91 11.54 4.43
N LYS A 72 -3.69 10.78 3.64
CA LYS A 72 -4.53 9.68 4.12
C LYS A 72 -3.94 8.30 3.82
N MET A 73 -2.69 8.24 3.37
CA MET A 73 -1.97 6.98 3.23
C MET A 73 -1.49 6.47 4.59
N VAL A 74 -1.65 5.16 4.81
CA VAL A 74 -1.20 4.48 6.02
C VAL A 74 -0.32 3.30 5.62
N LEU A 75 0.92 3.30 6.12
CA LEU A 75 1.94 2.32 5.76
C LEU A 75 2.05 1.22 6.81
N THR A 76 2.22 -0.02 6.39
CA THR A 76 2.67 -1.12 7.27
C THR A 76 4.07 -0.87 7.85
N TRP A 77 4.41 -1.58 8.92
CA TRP A 77 5.79 -1.82 9.37
C TRP A 77 6.04 -3.32 9.35
N GLN A 78 6.41 -3.82 8.17
CA GLN A 78 6.49 -5.23 7.87
C GLN A 78 7.74 -5.88 8.46
N THR A 79 7.55 -6.99 9.16
CA THR A 79 8.61 -7.83 9.71
C THR A 79 8.34 -9.33 9.50
N HIS A 80 7.48 -9.66 8.54
CA HIS A 80 7.05 -11.01 8.19
C HIS A 80 6.26 -11.72 9.30
N THR A 81 5.46 -10.95 10.03
CA THR A 81 4.49 -11.45 11.01
C THR A 81 3.13 -11.73 10.35
N THR A 82 2.13 -11.99 11.17
CA THR A 82 0.73 -12.01 10.77
C THR A 82 -0.12 -11.04 11.59
N ASN A 83 0.53 -10.01 12.15
CA ASN A 83 -0.16 -8.98 12.91
C ASN A 83 -0.90 -8.04 11.95
N ILE A 84 -2.12 -7.74 12.31
CA ILE A 84 -3.05 -6.91 11.53
C ILE A 84 -3.42 -5.69 12.37
N ARG A 85 -3.45 -4.52 11.73
CA ARG A 85 -3.94 -3.29 12.32
C ARG A 85 -5.24 -2.87 11.65
N VAL A 86 -6.28 -2.67 12.44
CA VAL A 86 -7.47 -1.95 11.99
C VAL A 86 -7.16 -0.46 12.03
N VAL A 87 -7.18 0.16 10.85
CA VAL A 87 -6.79 1.56 10.66
C VAL A 87 -7.96 2.48 11.00
N SER A 88 -7.70 3.48 11.82
CA SER A 88 -8.62 4.52 12.25
C SER A 88 -8.19 5.91 11.75
N ALA A 89 -8.96 6.94 12.11
CA ALA A 89 -8.63 8.34 11.77
C ALA A 89 -7.28 8.80 12.36
N ASP A 90 -6.89 8.27 13.51
CA ASP A 90 -5.62 8.60 14.17
C ASP A 90 -4.40 8.08 13.40
N ASP A 91 -4.60 7.12 12.50
CA ASP A 91 -3.54 6.51 11.70
C ASP A 91 -3.24 7.26 10.39
N LEU A 92 -4.09 8.19 9.99
CA LEU A 92 -3.95 8.89 8.71
C LEU A 92 -2.58 9.57 8.60
N GLY A 93 -1.88 9.31 7.50
CA GLY A 93 -0.56 9.84 7.18
C GLY A 93 0.62 9.10 7.82
N LYS A 94 0.38 8.09 8.67
CA LYS A 94 1.46 7.35 9.34
C LYS A 94 2.33 6.57 8.35
N GLY A 95 3.62 6.89 8.39
CA GLY A 95 4.67 6.34 7.53
C GLY A 95 4.98 7.18 6.30
N VAL A 96 4.16 8.17 5.93
CA VAL A 96 4.42 9.10 4.84
C VAL A 96 4.68 10.51 5.38
N VAL A 97 3.69 11.12 6.03
CA VAL A 97 3.76 12.49 6.56
C VAL A 97 3.88 12.54 8.09
N LYS A 98 3.60 11.45 8.76
CA LYS A 98 3.76 11.28 10.21
C LYS A 98 4.59 10.03 10.49
N ASP A 99 5.28 10.02 11.61
CA ASP A 99 5.95 8.80 12.08
C ASP A 99 4.93 7.74 12.50
N ARG A 100 5.31 6.49 12.33
CA ARG A 100 4.52 5.35 12.83
C ARG A 100 4.82 5.12 14.31
N ASP A 101 3.78 4.94 15.10
CA ASP A 101 3.83 4.59 16.52
C ASP A 101 3.61 3.09 16.77
N TYR A 102 3.64 2.29 15.71
CA TYR A 102 3.51 0.83 15.75
C TYR A 102 4.65 0.16 14.98
N ARG A 103 4.89 -1.11 15.30
CA ARG A 103 5.85 -2.01 14.63
C ARG A 103 5.19 -3.38 14.40
N ASP A 104 5.86 -4.21 13.59
CA ASP A 104 5.48 -5.61 13.37
C ASP A 104 4.03 -5.78 12.86
N ILE A 105 3.64 -4.90 11.96
CA ILE A 105 2.33 -4.91 11.30
C ILE A 105 2.54 -5.26 9.82
N ASP A 106 2.01 -6.40 9.40
CA ASP A 106 2.09 -6.91 8.03
C ASP A 106 0.73 -6.86 7.29
N GLY A 107 -0.36 -6.57 8.00
CA GLY A 107 -1.69 -6.37 7.44
C GLY A 107 -2.38 -5.11 7.94
N LEU A 108 -3.13 -4.46 7.06
CA LEU A 108 -3.97 -3.30 7.36
C LEU A 108 -5.39 -3.57 6.91
N LEU A 109 -6.37 -3.16 7.71
CA LEU A 109 -7.80 -3.22 7.43
C LEU A 109 -8.44 -1.88 7.72
N THR A 110 -9.46 -1.50 6.95
CA THR A 110 -10.30 -0.34 7.25
C THR A 110 -11.64 -0.42 6.54
N ASN A 111 -12.67 0.17 7.15
CA ASN A 111 -13.94 0.48 6.51
C ASN A 111 -14.15 2.00 6.36
N MET A 112 -13.12 2.81 6.60
CA MET A 112 -13.19 4.26 6.46
C MET A 112 -12.99 4.66 5.00
N PRO A 113 -13.94 5.40 4.39
CA PRO A 113 -13.76 5.93 3.04
C PRO A 113 -12.59 6.91 2.95
N GLY A 114 -11.90 6.88 1.81
CA GLY A 114 -10.81 7.80 1.49
C GLY A 114 -9.45 7.46 2.13
N VAL A 115 -9.36 6.40 2.93
CA VAL A 115 -8.08 5.89 3.45
C VAL A 115 -7.38 5.07 2.38
N THR A 116 -6.07 5.24 2.25
CA THR A 116 -5.23 4.44 1.35
C THR A 116 -4.26 3.58 2.15
N LEU A 117 -4.43 2.27 2.07
CA LEU A 117 -3.54 1.29 2.70
C LEU A 117 -2.33 1.05 1.79
N VAL A 118 -1.13 1.00 2.36
CA VAL A 118 0.13 0.83 1.61
C VAL A 118 0.99 -0.25 2.24
N THR A 119 1.44 -1.20 1.41
CA THR A 119 2.40 -2.26 1.76
C THR A 119 3.51 -2.33 0.72
N PHE A 120 4.63 -2.95 1.07
CA PHE A 120 5.83 -3.01 0.23
C PHE A 120 6.20 -4.45 -0.10
N PHE A 121 6.71 -4.66 -1.31
CA PHE A 121 7.05 -5.98 -1.81
C PHE A 121 8.36 -5.93 -2.59
N ALA A 122 9.16 -7.00 -2.46
CA ALA A 122 10.23 -7.34 -3.37
C ALA A 122 9.88 -8.67 -4.07
N ASP A 123 9.69 -9.72 -3.29
CA ASP A 123 9.42 -11.10 -3.73
C ASP A 123 8.26 -11.77 -2.97
N CYS A 124 7.78 -11.14 -1.89
CA CYS A 124 6.60 -11.62 -1.14
C CYS A 124 5.30 -11.31 -1.88
N VAL A 125 4.22 -11.98 -1.48
CA VAL A 125 2.91 -11.90 -2.14
C VAL A 125 2.05 -10.80 -1.55
N PRO A 126 1.51 -9.87 -2.36
CA PRO A 126 0.47 -8.94 -1.94
C PRO A 126 -0.88 -9.64 -1.86
N LEU A 127 -1.59 -9.47 -0.74
CA LEU A 127 -2.96 -9.94 -0.58
C LEU A 127 -3.89 -8.74 -0.50
N TYR A 128 -4.78 -8.62 -1.49
CA TYR A 128 -5.82 -7.59 -1.55
C TYR A 128 -7.15 -8.19 -1.11
N PHE A 129 -7.84 -7.49 -0.21
CA PHE A 129 -9.16 -7.88 0.28
C PHE A 129 -10.14 -6.74 0.05
N VAL A 130 -11.34 -7.09 -0.42
CA VAL A 130 -12.46 -6.17 -0.57
C VAL A 130 -13.72 -6.87 -0.08
N ASP A 131 -14.39 -6.28 0.89
CA ASP A 131 -15.71 -6.71 1.35
C ASP A 131 -16.76 -5.70 0.91
N PRO A 132 -17.51 -5.97 -0.17
CA PRO A 132 -18.53 -5.06 -0.66
C PRO A 132 -19.71 -4.90 0.30
N LYS A 133 -19.95 -5.90 1.16
CA LYS A 133 -21.07 -5.88 2.10
C LYS A 133 -20.82 -4.91 3.26
N HIS A 134 -19.61 -4.91 3.79
CA HIS A 134 -19.23 -4.06 4.93
C HIS A 134 -18.46 -2.81 4.50
N HIS A 135 -18.29 -2.59 3.18
CA HIS A 135 -17.48 -1.51 2.61
C HIS A 135 -16.07 -1.45 3.21
N ALA A 136 -15.48 -2.62 3.44
CA ALA A 136 -14.17 -2.75 4.04
C ALA A 136 -13.12 -3.17 3.00
N ILE A 137 -11.90 -2.70 3.21
CA ILE A 137 -10.74 -3.08 2.41
C ILE A 137 -9.61 -3.56 3.32
N GLY A 138 -8.81 -4.49 2.80
CA GLY A 138 -7.62 -4.98 3.47
C GLY A 138 -6.46 -5.11 2.49
N LEU A 139 -5.26 -4.90 3.00
CA LEU A 139 -4.02 -5.09 2.25
C LEU A 139 -2.99 -5.72 3.16
N ALA A 140 -2.42 -6.86 2.75
CA ALA A 140 -1.45 -7.57 3.57
C ALA A 140 -0.21 -8.00 2.78
N HIS A 141 0.91 -8.02 3.49
CA HIS A 141 2.17 -8.57 3.05
C HIS A 141 2.27 -10.03 3.52
N SER A 142 2.37 -10.98 2.59
CA SER A 142 2.48 -12.39 2.89
C SER A 142 3.73 -13.00 2.23
N GLY A 143 4.83 -13.02 2.96
CA GLY A 143 5.98 -13.85 2.63
C GLY A 143 5.71 -15.31 2.99
N TRP A 144 6.70 -16.21 2.84
CA TRP A 144 6.55 -17.62 3.17
C TRP A 144 6.09 -17.85 4.62
N ARG A 145 6.61 -17.04 5.58
CA ARG A 145 6.20 -17.11 7.00
C ARG A 145 4.73 -16.72 7.18
N GLY A 146 4.30 -15.62 6.55
CA GLY A 146 2.90 -15.18 6.57
C GLY A 146 1.97 -16.21 5.96
N THR A 147 2.38 -16.83 4.86
CA THR A 147 1.61 -17.88 4.17
C THR A 147 1.43 -19.12 5.06
N VAL A 148 2.50 -19.64 5.64
CA VAL A 148 2.45 -20.81 6.54
C VAL A 148 1.64 -20.49 7.80
N ASN A 149 1.71 -19.28 8.32
CA ASN A 149 0.96 -18.81 9.49
C ASN A 149 -0.44 -18.26 9.14
N ARG A 150 -0.93 -18.53 7.92
CA ARG A 150 -2.32 -18.30 7.49
C ARG A 150 -2.73 -16.83 7.50
N MET A 151 -1.83 -15.94 6.99
CA MET A 151 -2.10 -14.50 6.92
C MET A 151 -3.42 -14.17 6.23
N GLY A 152 -3.72 -14.84 5.11
CA GLY A 152 -4.97 -14.63 4.36
C GLY A 152 -6.22 -14.93 5.19
N GLU A 153 -6.22 -16.06 5.92
CA GLU A 153 -7.32 -16.43 6.80
C GLU A 153 -7.50 -15.41 7.94
N LYS A 154 -6.40 -15.01 8.57
CA LYS A 154 -6.43 -14.02 9.65
C LYS A 154 -6.99 -12.68 9.20
N MET A 155 -6.67 -12.25 7.97
CA MET A 155 -7.22 -11.02 7.39
C MET A 155 -8.74 -11.09 7.19
N ILE A 156 -9.27 -12.28 6.89
CA ILE A 156 -10.71 -12.48 6.69
C ILE A 156 -11.47 -12.49 8.03
N HIS A 157 -10.81 -12.93 9.10
CA HIS A 157 -11.41 -13.01 10.43
C HIS A 157 -11.23 -11.74 11.28
N ALA A 158 -10.39 -10.80 10.86
CA ALA A 158 -10.14 -9.53 11.56
C ALA A 158 -11.18 -8.49 11.23
#